data_ed7fdf894d309f5ac8087c6954b02c60
#
_entry.id   ed7fdf894d309f5ac8087c6954b02c60
#
_cell.length_a   1.000
_cell.length_b   1.000
_cell.length_c   1.000
_cell.angle_alpha   90.00
_cell.angle_beta   90.00
_cell.angle_gamma   90.00
#
_symmetry.space_group_name_H-M   'P 1'
#
loop_
_entity.id
_entity.type
_entity.pdbx_description
1 polymer ?
#
loop_
_entity_poly.entity_id
_entity_poly.type
_entity_poly.pdbx_seq_one_letter_code
_entity_poly.pdbx_strand_id
1 'polypeptide(L)'
;MFGNLFDHVEYQTHEVVFDKNHKVNLNISKAATTELHLTGQVLWPASYLFCYFALKNKALFKDKNVMELGAGVGLVGLLVSQLGVKRMIMTDGEDDIVSLLEKNRILAQDTFVKDGNIKDAVLSVKQLWWGVEGEIEKCLGPKDNCDIVIGADILANALGDPRLPLQCAKDILMYNRTDRVKKQFVCAYRSRSELNREYIRDVAKDLGFTLQIVPPSSFLPAEIPSTHTIDEDMLLCIFELRP
;
A
#
# COMPACT_ATOMS: atom_id res chain seq x y z
N MET A 1 -29.95 -10.53 24.75
CA MET A 1 -29.42 -9.25 24.23
C MET A 1 -27.95 -9.20 24.60
N PHE A 2 -27.07 -9.67 23.74
CA PHE A 2 -25.65 -9.44 23.90
C PHE A 2 -25.36 -8.16 23.11
N GLY A 3 -25.17 -7.05 23.84
CA GLY A 3 -24.73 -5.79 23.24
C GLY A 3 -23.38 -6.01 22.59
N ASN A 4 -23.20 -5.48 21.40
CA ASN A 4 -21.96 -5.51 20.64
C ASN A 4 -20.82 -4.95 21.51
N LEU A 5 -19.90 -5.82 21.95
CA LEU A 5 -18.71 -5.44 22.73
C LEU A 5 -17.67 -4.66 21.88
N PHE A 6 -17.97 -4.35 20.61
CA PHE A 6 -17.05 -3.77 19.63
C PHE A 6 -17.38 -2.33 19.18
N ASP A 7 -18.33 -1.65 19.86
CA ASP A 7 -18.88 -0.40 19.36
C ASP A 7 -18.06 0.89 19.67
N HIS A 8 -16.85 0.83 20.23
CA HIS A 8 -16.07 2.06 20.51
C HIS A 8 -14.58 1.93 20.23
N VAL A 9 -14.20 1.68 18.97
CA VAL A 9 -12.82 1.97 18.59
C VAL A 9 -12.66 3.49 18.51
N GLU A 10 -11.93 4.05 19.47
CA GLU A 10 -11.58 5.48 19.43
C GLU A 10 -10.48 5.73 18.40
N TYR A 11 -10.73 6.61 17.46
CA TYR A 11 -9.75 7.09 16.50
C TYR A 11 -9.18 8.44 16.92
N GLN A 12 -7.93 8.67 16.56
CA GLN A 12 -7.28 10.00 16.66
C GLN A 12 -6.75 10.40 15.29
N THR A 13 -6.87 11.67 14.96
CA THR A 13 -6.24 12.21 13.76
C THR A 13 -4.75 12.36 14.00
N HIS A 14 -3.96 11.83 13.07
CA HIS A 14 -2.51 11.87 13.09
C HIS A 14 -2.00 12.52 11.81
N GLU A 15 -1.09 13.49 11.94
CA GLU A 15 -0.41 14.11 10.80
C GLU A 15 0.97 13.45 10.64
N VAL A 16 1.22 12.86 9.47
CA VAL A 16 2.53 12.32 9.08
C VAL A 16 3.18 13.31 8.12
N VAL A 17 4.31 13.89 8.51
CA VAL A 17 5.04 14.90 7.74
C VAL A 17 6.35 14.30 7.23
N PHE A 18 6.53 14.25 5.91
CA PHE A 18 7.76 13.78 5.26
C PHE A 18 8.70 14.94 4.90
N ASP A 19 8.13 16.00 4.36
CA ASP A 19 8.83 17.26 4.05
C ASP A 19 7.83 18.44 4.00
N LYS A 20 8.30 19.64 3.66
CA LYS A 20 7.47 20.85 3.61
C LYS A 20 6.29 20.80 2.62
N ASN A 21 6.34 19.88 1.64
CA ASN A 21 5.34 19.77 0.57
C ASN A 21 4.50 18.48 0.69
N HIS A 22 4.94 17.49 1.46
CA HIS A 22 4.31 16.17 1.52
C HIS A 22 3.97 15.81 2.97
N LYS A 23 2.68 15.84 3.24
CA LYS A 23 2.10 15.42 4.52
C LYS A 23 0.79 14.68 4.27
N VAL A 24 0.41 13.82 5.20
CA VAL A 24 -0.84 13.06 5.17
C VAL A 24 -1.51 13.14 6.52
N ASN A 25 -2.76 13.59 6.55
CA ASN A 25 -3.62 13.52 7.72
C ASN A 25 -4.49 12.27 7.62
N LEU A 26 -4.51 11.47 8.68
CA LEU A 26 -5.30 10.24 8.72
C LEU A 26 -5.73 9.89 10.15
N ASN A 27 -6.85 9.19 10.26
CA ASN A 27 -7.33 8.65 11.51
C ASN A 27 -6.69 7.28 11.74
N ILE A 28 -6.18 7.08 12.95
CA ILE A 28 -5.62 5.80 13.40
C ILE A 28 -6.29 5.39 14.71
N SER A 29 -6.33 4.10 14.99
CA SER A 29 -6.83 3.60 16.28
C SER A 29 -5.93 4.06 17.42
N LYS A 30 -6.52 4.49 18.53
CA LYS A 30 -5.80 4.77 19.78
C LYS A 30 -5.36 3.48 20.47
N ALA A 31 -6.06 2.38 20.26
CA ALA A 31 -5.70 1.08 20.78
C ALA A 31 -4.63 0.48 19.88
N ALA A 32 -3.36 0.60 20.28
CA ALA A 32 -2.27 -0.15 19.65
C ALA A 32 -2.40 -1.62 20.03
N THR A 33 -3.24 -2.37 19.33
CA THR A 33 -3.38 -3.81 19.55
C THR A 33 -2.75 -4.58 18.39
N THR A 34 -2.05 -5.66 18.75
CA THR A 34 -1.52 -6.66 17.80
C THR A 34 -2.56 -7.73 17.46
N GLU A 35 -3.82 -7.51 17.82
CA GLU A 35 -4.91 -8.40 17.46
C GLU A 35 -5.13 -8.35 15.95
N LEU A 36 -5.23 -9.51 15.30
CA LEU A 36 -5.18 -9.67 13.85
C LEU A 36 -6.21 -8.79 13.12
N HIS A 37 -7.43 -8.69 13.66
CA HIS A 37 -8.52 -7.88 13.07
C HIS A 37 -8.36 -6.36 13.27
N LEU A 38 -7.39 -5.91 14.09
CA LEU A 38 -7.11 -4.49 14.31
C LEU A 38 -5.82 -4.02 13.63
N THR A 39 -5.07 -4.92 13.01
CA THR A 39 -3.76 -4.61 12.40
C THR A 39 -3.84 -3.56 11.30
N GLY A 40 -4.95 -3.52 10.54
CA GLY A 40 -5.18 -2.51 9.51
C GLY A 40 -5.51 -1.11 10.02
N GLN A 41 -5.73 -0.93 11.35
CA GLN A 41 -6.11 0.37 11.94
C GLN A 41 -4.94 1.17 12.49
N VAL A 42 -3.71 0.69 12.34
CA VAL A 42 -2.49 1.32 12.84
C VAL A 42 -1.49 1.59 11.72
N LEU A 43 -0.52 2.47 11.99
CA LEU A 43 0.58 2.73 11.07
C LEU A 43 1.68 1.68 11.26
N TRP A 44 2.04 1.02 10.17
CA TRP A 44 3.14 0.07 10.15
C TRP A 44 4.44 0.72 9.69
N PRO A 45 5.58 0.38 10.30
CA PRO A 45 6.87 0.94 9.95
C PRO A 45 7.23 0.83 8.46
N ALA A 46 6.89 -0.28 7.80
CA ALA A 46 7.14 -0.47 6.37
C ALA A 46 6.44 0.58 5.48
N SER A 47 5.33 1.18 5.95
CA SER A 47 4.65 2.27 5.23
C SER A 47 5.53 3.52 5.13
N TYR A 48 6.28 3.86 6.20
CA TYR A 48 7.23 4.98 6.15
C TYR A 48 8.37 4.73 5.17
N LEU A 49 8.94 3.50 5.20
CA LEU A 49 9.99 3.12 4.25
C LEU A 49 9.53 3.26 2.81
N PHE A 50 8.30 2.77 2.52
CA PHE A 50 7.72 2.89 1.19
C PHE A 50 7.53 4.36 0.78
N CYS A 51 7.02 5.19 1.67
CA CYS A 51 6.80 6.61 1.40
C CYS A 51 8.09 7.35 1.04
N TYR A 52 9.19 7.10 1.75
CA TYR A 52 10.49 7.68 1.38
C TYR A 52 10.98 7.20 0.02
N PHE A 53 10.80 5.91 -0.30
CA PHE A 53 11.10 5.41 -1.63
C PHE A 53 10.27 6.13 -2.71
N ALA A 54 8.97 6.27 -2.50
CA ALA A 54 8.07 6.92 -3.45
C ALA A 54 8.44 8.39 -3.66
N LEU A 55 8.77 9.12 -2.60
CA LEU A 55 9.21 10.52 -2.67
C LEU A 55 10.51 10.68 -3.45
N LYS A 56 11.46 9.76 -3.31
CA LYS A 56 12.71 9.77 -4.06
C LYS A 56 12.52 9.41 -5.53
N ASN A 57 11.51 8.58 -5.83
CA ASN A 57 11.28 7.99 -7.15
C ASN A 57 9.94 8.45 -7.77
N LYS A 58 9.55 9.72 -7.61
CA LYS A 58 8.26 10.28 -8.07
C LYS A 58 7.97 9.99 -9.54
N ALA A 59 9.00 10.00 -10.39
CA ALA A 59 8.87 9.73 -11.82
C ALA A 59 8.32 8.32 -12.12
N LEU A 60 8.53 7.36 -11.20
CA LEU A 60 7.99 6.00 -11.33
C LEU A 60 6.45 6.01 -11.35
N PHE A 61 5.84 6.87 -10.54
CA PHE A 61 4.39 6.91 -10.30
C PHE A 61 3.65 7.89 -11.21
N LYS A 62 4.36 8.90 -11.74
CA LYS A 62 3.75 9.95 -12.55
C LYS A 62 3.00 9.37 -13.76
N ASP A 63 1.76 9.82 -13.95
CA ASP A 63 0.84 9.43 -15.03
C ASP A 63 0.49 7.92 -15.05
N LYS A 64 0.70 7.19 -13.93
CA LYS A 64 0.43 5.75 -13.81
C LYS A 64 -0.93 5.46 -13.17
N ASN A 65 -1.52 4.33 -13.57
CA ASN A 65 -2.61 3.70 -12.84
C ASN A 65 -2.01 2.82 -11.76
N VAL A 66 -2.25 3.16 -10.49
CA VAL A 66 -1.66 2.49 -9.32
C VAL A 66 -2.76 1.84 -8.49
N MET A 67 -2.50 0.64 -7.97
CA MET A 67 -3.37 -0.04 -7.02
C MET A 67 -2.57 -0.47 -5.80
N GLU A 68 -3.07 -0.18 -4.60
CA GLU A 68 -2.50 -0.61 -3.33
C GLU A 68 -3.24 -1.82 -2.78
N LEU A 69 -2.49 -2.83 -2.35
CA LEU A 69 -2.98 -4.01 -1.67
C LEU A 69 -2.74 -3.88 -0.16
N GLY A 70 -3.77 -4.19 0.65
CA GLY A 70 -3.67 -4.14 2.11
C GLY A 70 -3.33 -2.74 2.61
N ALA A 71 -4.08 -1.73 2.17
CA ALA A 71 -3.78 -0.33 2.43
C ALA A 71 -3.89 0.07 3.91
N GLY A 72 -4.65 -0.70 4.71
CA GLY A 72 -4.89 -0.37 6.10
C GLY A 72 -5.43 1.05 6.28
N VAL A 73 -4.74 1.87 7.07
CA VAL A 73 -5.11 3.30 7.26
C VAL A 73 -4.83 4.19 6.04
N GLY A 74 -4.11 3.70 5.02
CA GLY A 74 -3.95 4.36 3.72
C GLY A 74 -2.76 5.29 3.57
N LEU A 75 -1.77 5.27 4.49
CA LEU A 75 -0.64 6.21 4.43
C LEU A 75 0.07 6.21 3.07
N VAL A 76 0.37 5.00 2.53
CA VAL A 76 1.14 4.87 1.29
C VAL A 76 0.35 5.37 0.09
N GLY A 77 -0.90 4.91 -0.10
CA GLY A 77 -1.73 5.33 -1.22
C GLY A 77 -2.05 6.83 -1.20
N LEU A 78 -2.33 7.37 -0.01
CA LEU A 78 -2.58 8.80 0.18
C LEU A 78 -1.34 9.64 -0.16
N LEU A 79 -0.12 9.19 0.19
CA LEU A 79 1.10 9.88 -0.22
C LEU A 79 1.34 9.74 -1.73
N VAL A 80 1.26 8.51 -2.28
CA VAL A 80 1.50 8.25 -3.69
C VAL A 80 0.53 9.03 -4.58
N SER A 81 -0.71 9.24 -4.13
CA SER A 81 -1.69 10.05 -4.87
C SER A 81 -1.25 11.51 -5.08
N GLN A 82 -0.35 12.05 -4.23
CA GLN A 82 0.23 13.39 -4.38
C GLN A 82 1.36 13.45 -5.42
N LEU A 83 1.82 12.32 -5.95
CA LEU A 83 2.98 12.24 -6.85
C LEU A 83 2.62 12.31 -8.35
N GLY A 84 1.41 12.77 -8.67
CA GLY A 84 0.96 12.94 -10.06
C GLY A 84 0.55 11.64 -10.74
N VAL A 85 0.05 10.65 -9.99
CA VAL A 85 -0.54 9.43 -10.56
C VAL A 85 -1.77 9.78 -11.41
N LYS A 86 -2.05 8.97 -12.41
CA LYS A 86 -3.26 9.11 -13.22
C LYS A 86 -4.49 8.63 -12.44
N ARG A 87 -4.34 7.54 -11.71
CA ARG A 87 -5.37 6.93 -10.85
C ARG A 87 -4.71 6.18 -9.69
N MET A 88 -5.30 6.30 -8.51
CA MET A 88 -4.94 5.53 -7.33
C MET A 88 -6.17 4.81 -6.79
N ILE A 89 -6.08 3.47 -6.66
CA ILE A 89 -7.09 2.64 -6.01
C ILE A 89 -6.43 2.04 -4.77
N MET A 90 -6.91 2.39 -3.59
CA MET A 90 -6.49 1.79 -2.34
C MET A 90 -7.44 0.64 -1.99
N THR A 91 -6.90 -0.53 -1.63
CA THR A 91 -7.73 -1.71 -1.34
C THR A 91 -7.37 -2.37 -0.03
N ASP A 92 -8.40 -2.92 0.63
CA ASP A 92 -8.25 -3.81 1.79
C ASP A 92 -9.39 -4.84 1.78
N GLY A 93 -9.25 -5.95 2.52
CA GLY A 93 -10.28 -7.00 2.59
C GLY A 93 -11.35 -6.71 3.63
N GLU A 94 -10.96 -6.21 4.80
CA GLU A 94 -11.84 -6.09 5.97
C GLU A 94 -12.77 -4.88 5.88
N ASP A 95 -14.07 -5.07 6.10
CA ASP A 95 -15.10 -4.02 5.99
C ASP A 95 -14.81 -2.80 6.87
N ASP A 96 -14.39 -3.03 8.12
CA ASP A 96 -14.06 -1.96 9.07
C ASP A 96 -12.84 -1.16 8.62
N ILE A 97 -11.84 -1.84 8.02
CA ILE A 97 -10.65 -1.18 7.48
C ILE A 97 -11.02 -0.38 6.23
N VAL A 98 -11.80 -0.94 5.31
CA VAL A 98 -12.30 -0.23 4.12
C VAL A 98 -13.08 1.03 4.52
N SER A 99 -13.91 0.93 5.57
CA SER A 99 -14.66 2.06 6.11
C SER A 99 -13.75 3.14 6.71
N LEU A 100 -12.70 2.75 7.45
CA LEU A 100 -11.71 3.67 7.99
C LEU A 100 -10.87 4.32 6.88
N LEU A 101 -10.44 3.52 5.91
CA LEU A 101 -9.68 3.95 4.75
C LEU A 101 -10.44 4.99 3.93
N GLU A 102 -11.76 4.81 3.75
CA GLU A 102 -12.61 5.80 3.07
C GLU A 102 -12.72 7.12 3.86
N LYS A 103 -12.85 7.05 5.20
CA LYS A 103 -12.80 8.25 6.04
C LYS A 103 -11.46 8.99 5.89
N ASN A 104 -10.35 8.25 5.85
CA ASN A 104 -9.02 8.81 5.67
C ASN A 104 -8.82 9.42 4.27
N ARG A 105 -9.37 8.78 3.23
CA ARG A 105 -9.41 9.33 1.88
C ARG A 105 -10.11 10.69 1.84
N ILE A 106 -11.30 10.78 2.44
CA ILE A 106 -12.08 12.04 2.51
C ILE A 106 -11.28 13.11 3.26
N LEU A 107 -10.74 12.79 4.44
CA LEU A 107 -9.94 13.71 5.25
C LEU A 107 -8.72 14.25 4.49
N ALA A 108 -8.01 13.36 3.79
CA ALA A 108 -6.85 13.74 2.99
C ALA A 108 -7.25 14.59 1.78
N GLN A 109 -8.32 14.24 1.08
CA GLN A 109 -8.80 14.96 -0.08
C GLN A 109 -9.18 16.41 0.23
N ASP A 110 -9.82 16.66 1.36
CA ASP A 110 -10.14 18.02 1.83
C ASP A 110 -8.88 18.88 2.02
N THR A 111 -7.78 18.24 2.44
CA THR A 111 -6.47 18.91 2.59
C THR A 111 -5.82 19.15 1.23
N PHE A 112 -5.83 18.17 0.33
CA PHE A 112 -5.18 18.23 -0.98
C PHE A 112 -5.87 19.18 -1.96
N VAL A 113 -7.21 19.27 -1.92
CA VAL A 113 -7.99 20.20 -2.75
C VAL A 113 -7.70 21.65 -2.33
N LYS A 114 -7.58 21.93 -1.02
CA LYS A 114 -7.19 23.26 -0.53
C LYS A 114 -5.80 23.68 -0.98
N ASP A 115 -4.89 22.69 -1.11
CA ASP A 115 -3.50 22.91 -1.55
C ASP A 115 -3.33 22.86 -3.08
N GLY A 116 -4.42 22.62 -3.85
CA GLY A 116 -4.41 22.55 -5.33
C GLY A 116 -3.76 21.31 -5.93
N ASN A 117 -3.53 20.28 -5.13
CA ASN A 117 -2.65 19.15 -5.49
C ASN A 117 -3.34 17.95 -6.14
N ILE A 118 -4.67 17.77 -6.04
CA ILE A 118 -5.35 16.59 -6.62
C ILE A 118 -6.73 16.94 -7.21
N LYS A 119 -7.05 16.31 -8.35
CA LYS A 119 -8.39 16.26 -8.95
C LYS A 119 -9.18 15.09 -8.36
N ASP A 120 -10.45 15.32 -7.99
CA ASP A 120 -11.33 14.36 -7.29
C ASP A 120 -11.41 12.93 -7.89
N ALA A 121 -11.23 12.80 -9.21
CA ALA A 121 -11.40 11.53 -9.92
C ALA A 121 -10.22 10.55 -9.79
N VAL A 122 -9.13 10.94 -9.13
CA VAL A 122 -7.85 10.19 -9.15
C VAL A 122 -7.77 9.14 -8.04
N LEU A 123 -8.47 9.34 -6.92
CA LEU A 123 -8.31 8.54 -5.70
C LEU A 123 -9.62 7.83 -5.31
N SER A 124 -9.58 6.51 -5.15
CA SER A 124 -10.72 5.70 -4.72
C SER A 124 -10.32 4.60 -3.75
N VAL A 125 -11.29 4.15 -2.95
CA VAL A 125 -11.18 3.01 -2.05
C VAL A 125 -12.09 1.89 -2.56
N LYS A 126 -11.61 0.65 -2.52
CA LYS A 126 -12.35 -0.55 -2.90
C LYS A 126 -12.06 -1.68 -1.93
N GLN A 127 -13.04 -2.54 -1.69
CA GLN A 127 -12.79 -3.81 -1.03
C GLN A 127 -12.16 -4.80 -2.00
N LEU A 128 -11.16 -5.56 -1.54
CA LEU A 128 -10.49 -6.59 -2.32
C LEU A 128 -9.99 -7.71 -1.41
N TRP A 129 -10.58 -8.90 -1.53
CA TRP A 129 -10.09 -10.12 -0.90
C TRP A 129 -9.13 -10.85 -1.84
N TRP A 130 -7.91 -11.13 -1.35
CA TRP A 130 -6.91 -11.82 -2.17
C TRP A 130 -7.30 -13.28 -2.40
N GLY A 131 -7.15 -13.75 -3.64
CA GLY A 131 -7.44 -15.13 -4.03
C GLY A 131 -8.93 -15.44 -4.19
N VAL A 132 -9.80 -14.46 -4.10
CA VAL A 132 -11.24 -14.61 -4.35
C VAL A 132 -11.55 -14.20 -5.79
N GLU A 133 -12.24 -15.09 -6.51
CA GLU A 133 -12.62 -14.88 -7.91
C GLU A 133 -13.61 -13.69 -8.06
N GLY A 134 -13.40 -12.88 -9.09
CA GLY A 134 -14.25 -11.73 -9.40
C GLY A 134 -13.96 -10.46 -8.60
N GLU A 135 -13.07 -10.51 -7.60
CA GLU A 135 -12.76 -9.33 -6.78
C GLU A 135 -11.97 -8.27 -7.55
N ILE A 136 -11.07 -8.67 -8.43
CA ILE A 136 -10.29 -7.74 -9.25
C ILE A 136 -11.22 -6.98 -10.22
N GLU A 137 -12.18 -7.68 -10.82
CA GLU A 137 -13.17 -7.12 -11.74
C GLU A 137 -14.10 -6.10 -11.06
N LYS A 138 -14.36 -6.26 -9.76
CA LYS A 138 -15.10 -5.26 -8.98
C LYS A 138 -14.29 -3.98 -8.75
N CYS A 139 -12.97 -4.11 -8.69
CA CYS A 139 -12.06 -2.98 -8.50
C CYS A 139 -11.73 -2.26 -9.81
N LEU A 140 -11.54 -3.05 -10.89
CA LEU A 140 -11.16 -2.57 -12.21
C LEU A 140 -12.31 -2.75 -13.20
N GLY A 141 -12.66 -1.69 -13.90
CA GLY A 141 -13.65 -1.79 -14.98
C GLY A 141 -13.11 -2.59 -16.18
N PRO A 142 -14.00 -2.98 -17.12
CA PRO A 142 -13.66 -3.88 -18.23
C PRO A 142 -12.65 -3.30 -19.23
N LYS A 143 -12.34 -2.00 -19.15
CA LYS A 143 -11.33 -1.31 -19.97
C LYS A 143 -10.18 -0.75 -19.14
N ASP A 144 -10.22 -0.95 -17.83
CA ASP A 144 -9.18 -0.47 -16.93
C ASP A 144 -7.96 -1.38 -16.97
N ASN A 145 -6.80 -0.80 -16.69
CA ASN A 145 -5.56 -1.52 -16.46
C ASN A 145 -4.84 -0.96 -15.22
N CYS A 146 -3.87 -1.69 -14.72
CA CYS A 146 -2.98 -1.27 -13.66
C CYS A 146 -1.53 -1.29 -14.18
N ASP A 147 -0.77 -0.24 -13.88
CA ASP A 147 0.63 -0.14 -14.28
C ASP A 147 1.57 -0.57 -13.17
N ILE A 148 1.20 -0.23 -11.93
CA ILE A 148 1.98 -0.51 -10.73
C ILE A 148 1.04 -0.96 -9.62
N VAL A 149 1.35 -2.11 -9.03
CA VAL A 149 0.76 -2.52 -7.75
C VAL A 149 1.72 -2.13 -6.63
N ILE A 150 1.21 -1.67 -5.50
CA ILE A 150 2.00 -1.32 -4.33
C ILE A 150 1.47 -2.00 -3.07
N GLY A 151 2.31 -2.12 -2.03
CA GLY A 151 1.90 -2.62 -0.73
C GLY A 151 2.97 -2.39 0.34
N ALA A 152 2.52 -2.34 1.60
CA ALA A 152 3.41 -2.18 2.74
C ALA A 152 3.07 -3.20 3.83
N ASP A 153 4.05 -3.99 4.25
CA ASP A 153 4.04 -5.04 5.28
C ASP A 153 3.07 -6.22 5.01
N ILE A 154 2.67 -6.44 3.76
CA ILE A 154 1.73 -7.49 3.36
C ILE A 154 2.39 -8.83 2.99
N LEU A 155 3.73 -8.91 2.97
CA LEU A 155 4.49 -10.13 2.68
C LEU A 155 4.99 -10.83 3.96
N ALA A 156 4.56 -10.37 5.14
CA ALA A 156 4.93 -11.01 6.39
C ALA A 156 4.10 -12.28 6.62
N ASN A 157 4.78 -13.40 6.98
CA ASN A 157 4.10 -14.68 7.27
C ASN A 157 3.03 -14.59 8.37
N ALA A 158 3.07 -13.56 9.21
CA ALA A 158 2.07 -13.32 10.25
C ALA A 158 0.67 -13.01 9.69
N LEU A 159 0.60 -12.56 8.42
CA LEU A 159 -0.67 -12.27 7.72
C LEU A 159 -1.13 -13.43 6.82
N GLY A 160 -0.40 -14.55 6.81
CA GLY A 160 -0.69 -15.72 5.97
C GLY A 160 0.40 -16.02 4.96
N ASP A 161 0.04 -16.77 3.91
CA ASP A 161 0.98 -17.15 2.86
C ASP A 161 1.29 -15.95 1.94
N PRO A 162 2.57 -15.51 1.83
CA PRO A 162 2.98 -14.45 0.91
C PRO A 162 2.63 -14.72 -0.57
N ARG A 163 2.30 -15.96 -0.94
CA ARG A 163 1.85 -16.30 -2.28
C ARG A 163 0.54 -15.59 -2.64
N LEU A 164 -0.38 -15.40 -1.70
CA LEU A 164 -1.66 -14.76 -1.96
C LEU A 164 -1.53 -13.32 -2.47
N PRO A 165 -0.86 -12.39 -1.75
CA PRO A 165 -0.68 -11.03 -2.25
C PRO A 165 0.21 -10.95 -3.50
N LEU A 166 1.22 -11.83 -3.66
CA LEU A 166 2.04 -11.88 -4.87
C LEU A 166 1.24 -12.34 -6.10
N GLN A 167 0.38 -13.36 -5.95
CA GLN A 167 -0.50 -13.81 -7.02
C GLN A 167 -1.53 -12.73 -7.37
N CYS A 168 -2.17 -12.13 -6.36
CA CYS A 168 -3.12 -11.04 -6.57
C CYS A 168 -2.47 -9.85 -7.31
N ALA A 169 -1.26 -9.46 -6.93
CA ALA A 169 -0.51 -8.42 -7.64
C ALA A 169 -0.26 -8.80 -9.10
N LYS A 170 0.13 -10.05 -9.38
CA LYS A 170 0.31 -10.55 -10.75
C LYS A 170 -0.99 -10.46 -11.54
N ASP A 171 -2.11 -10.93 -10.97
CA ASP A 171 -3.39 -10.98 -11.67
C ASP A 171 -3.89 -9.57 -12.00
N ILE A 172 -3.72 -8.61 -11.08
CA ILE A 172 -4.02 -7.18 -11.31
C ILE A 172 -3.15 -6.60 -12.44
N LEU A 173 -1.84 -6.87 -12.43
CA LEU A 173 -0.91 -6.36 -13.44
C LEU A 173 -1.15 -6.98 -14.82
N MET A 174 -1.72 -8.18 -14.87
CA MET A 174 -2.09 -8.87 -16.10
C MET A 174 -3.50 -8.54 -16.59
N TYR A 175 -4.34 -7.95 -15.71
CA TYR A 175 -5.72 -7.61 -16.06
C TYR A 175 -5.76 -6.59 -17.22
N ASN A 176 -6.48 -6.95 -18.28
CA ASN A 176 -6.60 -6.15 -19.51
C ASN A 176 -5.25 -5.67 -20.09
N ARG A 177 -4.17 -6.42 -19.87
CA ARG A 177 -2.85 -6.08 -20.40
C ARG A 177 -2.83 -6.19 -21.91
N THR A 178 -2.74 -5.07 -22.59
CA THR A 178 -2.65 -4.99 -24.06
C THR A 178 -1.28 -4.50 -24.55
N ASP A 179 -0.45 -4.01 -23.64
CA ASP A 179 0.86 -3.43 -23.93
C ASP A 179 2.01 -4.33 -23.47
N ARG A 180 3.20 -4.04 -24.00
CA ARG A 180 4.46 -4.66 -23.56
C ARG A 180 5.23 -3.75 -22.58
N VAL A 181 4.52 -2.86 -21.91
CA VAL A 181 5.13 -1.99 -20.92
C VAL A 181 5.48 -2.80 -19.68
N LYS A 182 6.59 -2.48 -19.07
CA LYS A 182 7.05 -3.03 -17.80
C LYS A 182 6.00 -2.81 -16.72
N LYS A 183 5.56 -3.88 -16.09
CA LYS A 183 4.59 -3.88 -14.99
C LYS A 183 5.31 -4.29 -13.72
N GLN A 184 5.01 -3.62 -12.60
CA GLN A 184 5.75 -3.81 -11.35
C GLN A 184 4.83 -3.90 -10.16
N PHE A 185 5.17 -4.80 -9.22
CA PHE A 185 4.69 -4.76 -7.85
C PHE A 185 5.83 -4.25 -6.97
N VAL A 186 5.61 -3.16 -6.27
CA VAL A 186 6.57 -2.56 -5.34
C VAL A 186 6.06 -2.76 -3.92
N CYS A 187 6.86 -3.39 -3.07
CA CYS A 187 6.46 -3.70 -1.71
C CYS A 187 7.58 -3.41 -0.71
N ALA A 188 7.24 -2.67 0.34
CA ALA A 188 8.07 -2.59 1.53
C ALA A 188 7.55 -3.56 2.58
N TYR A 189 8.42 -4.31 3.25
CA TYR A 189 8.01 -5.20 4.35
C TYR A 189 9.16 -5.44 5.32
N ARG A 190 8.81 -5.79 6.56
CA ARG A 190 9.79 -6.24 7.55
C ARG A 190 10.09 -7.72 7.33
N SER A 191 11.34 -8.03 7.05
CA SER A 191 11.81 -9.41 6.94
C SER A 191 12.01 -10.01 8.34
N ARG A 192 11.22 -11.02 8.68
CA ARG A 192 11.26 -11.64 10.02
C ARG A 192 12.25 -12.80 10.11
N SER A 193 12.73 -13.33 8.97
CA SER A 193 13.73 -14.39 8.92
C SER A 193 14.29 -14.54 7.50
N GLU A 194 15.49 -15.19 7.38
CA GLU A 194 16.05 -15.53 6.08
C GLU A 194 15.15 -16.51 5.31
N LEU A 195 14.57 -17.50 5.99
CA LEU A 195 13.62 -18.45 5.38
C LEU A 195 12.42 -17.75 4.76
N ASN A 196 11.91 -16.69 5.38
CA ASN A 196 10.82 -15.89 4.79
C ASN A 196 11.30 -15.19 3.50
N ARG A 197 12.52 -14.64 3.49
CA ARG A 197 13.09 -13.99 2.30
C ARG A 197 13.29 -14.97 1.15
N GLU A 198 13.81 -16.16 1.45
CA GLU A 198 14.01 -17.22 0.46
C GLU A 198 12.65 -17.68 -0.11
N TYR A 199 11.67 -17.92 0.75
CA TYR A 199 10.34 -18.32 0.31
C TYR A 199 9.68 -17.27 -0.60
N ILE A 200 9.73 -15.98 -0.24
CA ILE A 200 9.21 -14.89 -1.09
C ILE A 200 9.93 -14.86 -2.44
N ARG A 201 11.25 -15.08 -2.46
CA ARG A 201 12.04 -15.13 -3.70
C ARG A 201 11.61 -16.28 -4.60
N ASP A 202 11.41 -17.45 -4.02
CA ASP A 202 10.99 -18.66 -4.77
C ASP A 202 9.57 -18.49 -5.32
N VAL A 203 8.64 -18.01 -4.50
CA VAL A 203 7.27 -17.71 -4.94
C VAL A 203 7.26 -16.67 -6.06
N ALA A 204 8.03 -15.59 -5.93
CA ALA A 204 8.13 -14.56 -6.97
C ALA A 204 8.62 -15.14 -8.29
N LYS A 205 9.65 -16.01 -8.25
CA LYS A 205 10.20 -16.70 -9.42
C LYS A 205 9.15 -17.63 -10.06
N ASP A 206 8.44 -18.44 -9.26
CA ASP A 206 7.39 -19.34 -9.73
C ASP A 206 6.26 -18.55 -10.43
N LEU A 207 5.95 -17.36 -9.93
CA LEU A 207 4.95 -16.47 -10.51
C LEU A 207 5.45 -15.69 -11.73
N GLY A 208 6.72 -15.85 -12.10
CA GLY A 208 7.32 -15.20 -13.27
C GLY A 208 7.81 -13.76 -13.01
N PHE A 209 7.93 -13.37 -11.76
CA PHE A 209 8.57 -12.11 -11.40
C PHE A 209 10.10 -12.23 -11.39
N THR A 210 10.77 -11.15 -11.75
CA THR A 210 12.15 -10.88 -11.33
C THR A 210 12.12 -9.98 -10.11
N LEU A 211 12.89 -10.35 -9.08
CA LEU A 211 12.97 -9.59 -7.82
C LEU A 211 14.23 -8.75 -7.76
N GLN A 212 14.07 -7.46 -7.47
CA GLN A 212 15.12 -6.53 -7.12
C GLN A 212 14.90 -6.03 -5.69
N ILE A 213 15.92 -6.11 -4.84
CA ILE A 213 15.94 -5.47 -3.53
C ILE A 213 16.62 -4.12 -3.67
N VAL A 214 15.94 -3.04 -3.26
CA VAL A 214 16.47 -1.68 -3.33
C VAL A 214 17.05 -1.31 -1.96
N PRO A 215 18.36 -0.99 -1.87
CA PRO A 215 18.97 -0.65 -0.59
C PRO A 215 18.35 0.65 -0.01
N PRO A 216 17.88 0.67 1.25
CA PRO A 216 17.31 1.87 1.88
C PRO A 216 18.22 3.08 1.83
N SER A 217 19.54 2.90 1.91
CA SER A 217 20.56 3.96 1.79
C SER A 217 20.52 4.72 0.46
N SER A 218 19.88 4.15 -0.59
CA SER A 218 19.77 4.81 -1.90
C SER A 218 18.65 5.85 -1.99
N PHE A 219 17.69 5.82 -1.05
CA PHE A 219 16.52 6.69 -1.09
C PHE A 219 16.15 7.35 0.25
N LEU A 220 16.62 6.85 1.37
CA LEU A 220 16.38 7.48 2.66
C LEU A 220 17.10 8.83 2.77
N PRO A 221 16.48 9.86 3.35
CA PRO A 221 17.15 11.11 3.66
C PRO A 221 18.19 10.90 4.78
N ALA A 222 19.13 11.86 4.91
CA ALA A 222 20.14 11.81 5.96
C ALA A 222 19.53 11.90 7.38
N GLU A 223 18.42 12.59 7.51
CA GLU A 223 17.69 12.73 8.76
C GLU A 223 16.25 12.26 8.59
N ILE A 224 15.80 11.40 9.51
CA ILE A 224 14.45 10.85 9.56
C ILE A 224 13.83 11.29 10.88
N PRO A 225 12.60 11.83 10.88
CA PRO A 225 11.89 12.15 12.13
C PRO A 225 11.83 10.93 13.06
N SER A 226 12.06 11.13 14.36
CA SER A 226 12.03 10.05 15.35
C SER A 226 10.68 9.31 15.45
N THR A 227 9.62 9.94 14.94
CA THR A 227 8.27 9.36 14.82
C THR A 227 8.14 8.36 13.66
N HIS A 228 9.10 8.35 12.71
CA HIS A 228 9.11 7.44 11.57
C HIS A 228 10.06 6.29 11.87
N THR A 229 9.54 5.22 12.43
CA THR A 229 10.33 4.03 12.76
C THR A 229 10.71 3.29 11.48
N ILE A 230 12.01 3.15 11.22
CA ILE A 230 12.56 2.36 10.11
C ILE A 230 13.69 1.51 10.66
N ASP A 231 13.55 0.19 10.59
CA ASP A 231 14.50 -0.77 11.14
C ASP A 231 15.37 -1.39 10.04
N GLU A 232 16.52 -1.94 10.42
CA GLU A 232 17.50 -2.53 9.49
C GLU A 232 16.99 -3.80 8.77
N ASP A 233 16.01 -4.48 9.34
CA ASP A 233 15.38 -5.67 8.76
C ASP A 233 14.26 -5.37 7.75
N MET A 234 14.00 -4.09 7.48
CA MET A 234 13.04 -3.67 6.47
C MET A 234 13.66 -3.68 5.07
N LEU A 235 12.90 -4.22 4.15
CA LEU A 235 13.28 -4.33 2.74
C LEU A 235 12.30 -3.58 1.86
N LEU A 236 12.82 -2.95 0.81
CA LEU A 236 12.03 -2.50 -0.33
C LEU A 236 12.32 -3.40 -1.52
N CYS A 237 11.27 -4.03 -2.03
CA CYS A 237 11.33 -4.98 -3.11
C CYS A 237 10.55 -4.49 -4.33
N ILE A 238 11.14 -4.66 -5.51
CA ILE A 238 10.48 -4.46 -6.79
C ILE A 238 10.37 -5.82 -7.48
N PHE A 239 9.14 -6.29 -7.66
CA PHE A 239 8.79 -7.49 -8.39
C PHE A 239 8.36 -7.07 -9.79
N GLU A 240 9.08 -7.50 -10.80
CA GLU A 240 8.88 -7.07 -12.17
C GLU A 240 8.41 -8.22 -13.04
N LEU A 241 7.25 -8.03 -13.70
CA LEU A 241 6.78 -8.94 -14.73
C LEU A 241 7.46 -8.60 -16.06
N ARG A 242 8.08 -9.60 -16.67
CA ARG A 242 8.62 -9.47 -18.03
C ARG A 242 7.48 -9.26 -19.04
N PRO A 243 7.74 -8.52 -20.11
CA PRO A 243 6.79 -8.32 -21.19
C PRO A 243 6.30 -9.62 -21.82
#